data_e4d459cec779756ff3089949f9cfea98
#
_entry.id   e4d459cec779756ff3089949f9cfea98
#
_cell.length_a   1.000
_cell.length_b   1.000
_cell.length_c   1.000
_cell.angle_alpha   90.00
_cell.angle_beta   90.00
_cell.angle_gamma   90.00
#
_symmetry.space_group_name_H-M   'P 1'
#
loop_
_entity.id
_entity.type
_entity.pdbx_description
1 polymer ?
#
loop_
_entity_poly.entity_id
_entity_poly.type
_entity_poly.pdbx_seq_one_letter_code
_entity_poly.pdbx_strand_id
1 'polypeptide(L)'
;MVTTVDSVSERGTVREVLAGANNAALRELSDFVARWGCSSVSPFHAEPGLTMVDLCGRGVVGYAAIRKWAVLPADVVTIPGQQEEALAMLLDHLRQVGRRPVFTAVTSQQPYERAGCYTHRIADDPMIDPANFSLDGRRMSSVRHSVASARRSGLRVVPWTQALNAAITGVSEEWLRTKRGGEMGFTLGRLDHFDPATVDCRAAIDGNGHIVGFTTWRSYQNGHARVLDIMRRTVDAPNPTMDLLIADSLSTFAASGVRQVSLGSVPISHGPLGERVYPTVSLRRYKEKFAPTWQPLWLVAPSRVLFPAALRAVAHAFCPDGILSAVRRNP
;
A
#
# COMPACT_ATOMS: atom_id res chain seq x y z
N MET A 1 -28.12 -11.93 -8.56
CA MET A 1 -27.91 -12.64 -9.83
C MET A 1 -26.41 -12.52 -10.12
N VAL A 2 -25.65 -13.59 -9.84
CA VAL A 2 -24.19 -13.61 -9.98
C VAL A 2 -23.90 -13.85 -11.47
N THR A 3 -23.41 -12.84 -12.15
CA THR A 3 -22.97 -13.00 -13.54
C THR A 3 -21.50 -13.41 -13.51
N THR A 4 -21.25 -14.71 -13.54
CA THR A 4 -19.92 -15.24 -13.85
C THR A 4 -19.74 -15.07 -15.35
N VAL A 5 -18.84 -14.21 -15.78
CA VAL A 5 -18.48 -14.10 -17.20
C VAL A 5 -17.34 -15.09 -17.43
N ASP A 6 -17.70 -16.30 -17.83
CA ASP A 6 -16.73 -17.29 -18.29
C ASP A 6 -16.31 -16.96 -19.72
N SER A 7 -15.17 -16.31 -19.89
CA SER A 7 -14.55 -16.21 -21.22
C SER A 7 -13.67 -17.43 -21.46
N VAL A 8 -14.12 -18.35 -22.27
CA VAL A 8 -13.41 -19.57 -22.64
C VAL A 8 -12.31 -19.25 -23.64
N SER A 9 -11.05 -19.28 -23.21
CA SER A 9 -9.88 -19.38 -24.07
C SER A 9 -9.40 -20.84 -24.03
N GLU A 10 -8.89 -21.40 -25.15
CA GLU A 10 -8.36 -22.76 -25.25
C GLU A 10 -7.21 -23.10 -24.27
N ARG A 11 -6.78 -22.15 -23.45
CA ARG A 11 -5.68 -22.26 -22.44
C ARG A 11 -6.14 -22.17 -20.98
N GLY A 12 -7.41 -22.45 -20.70
CA GLY A 12 -8.00 -22.29 -19.38
C GLY A 12 -8.85 -21.01 -19.28
N THR A 13 -9.74 -20.96 -18.31
CA THR A 13 -10.70 -19.86 -18.15
C THR A 13 -10.16 -18.84 -17.16
N VAL A 14 -9.97 -17.59 -17.59
CA VAL A 14 -9.73 -16.45 -16.68
C VAL A 14 -11.01 -16.18 -15.91
N ARG A 15 -10.91 -16.09 -14.57
CA ARG A 15 -12.06 -15.93 -13.69
C ARG A 15 -12.02 -14.59 -12.98
N GLU A 16 -13.06 -13.78 -13.12
CA GLU A 16 -13.29 -12.59 -12.29
C GLU A 16 -14.12 -12.94 -11.06
N VAL A 17 -13.66 -12.46 -9.90
CA VAL A 17 -14.36 -12.57 -8.62
C VAL A 17 -14.64 -11.16 -8.12
N LEU A 18 -15.93 -10.79 -8.10
CA LEU A 18 -16.36 -9.46 -7.67
C LEU A 18 -16.36 -9.34 -6.14
N ALA A 19 -16.10 -8.14 -5.64
CA ALA A 19 -16.29 -7.80 -4.24
C ALA A 19 -17.75 -8.12 -3.81
N GLY A 20 -17.91 -8.90 -2.71
CA GLY A 20 -19.20 -9.37 -2.24
C GLY A 20 -19.65 -10.74 -2.80
N ALA A 21 -18.89 -11.32 -3.75
CA ALA A 21 -19.05 -12.71 -4.17
C ALA A 21 -18.45 -13.68 -3.13
N ASN A 22 -18.64 -14.98 -3.36
CA ASN A 22 -18.20 -16.09 -2.51
C ASN A 22 -16.91 -15.82 -1.71
N ASN A 23 -17.03 -15.68 -0.39
CA ASN A 23 -15.91 -15.41 0.53
C ASN A 23 -14.78 -16.45 0.46
N ALA A 24 -15.02 -17.67 0.00
CA ALA A 24 -13.99 -18.70 -0.15
C ALA A 24 -13.07 -18.40 -1.34
N ALA A 25 -13.61 -18.04 -2.50
CA ALA A 25 -12.82 -17.70 -3.67
C ALA A 25 -11.97 -16.44 -3.45
N LEU A 26 -12.53 -15.41 -2.79
CA LEU A 26 -11.78 -14.21 -2.43
C LEU A 26 -10.63 -14.52 -1.46
N ARG A 27 -10.85 -15.40 -0.48
CA ARG A 27 -9.78 -15.84 0.43
C ARG A 27 -8.67 -16.57 -0.31
N GLU A 28 -9.01 -17.52 -1.18
CA GLU A 28 -8.02 -18.24 -1.98
C GLU A 28 -7.13 -17.29 -2.80
N LEU A 29 -7.73 -16.28 -3.46
CA LEU A 29 -6.97 -15.29 -4.23
C LEU A 29 -6.16 -14.35 -3.32
N SER A 30 -6.67 -13.99 -2.16
CA SER A 30 -5.93 -13.20 -1.17
C SER A 30 -4.73 -13.96 -0.61
N ASP A 31 -4.89 -15.26 -0.34
CA ASP A 31 -3.80 -16.15 0.09
C ASP A 31 -2.74 -16.29 -1.00
N PHE A 32 -3.16 -16.35 -2.28
CA PHE A 32 -2.23 -16.33 -3.40
C PHE A 32 -1.41 -15.03 -3.43
N VAL A 33 -2.07 -13.87 -3.26
CA VAL A 33 -1.41 -12.56 -3.18
C VAL A 33 -0.43 -12.50 -2.01
N ALA A 34 -0.83 -12.96 -0.83
CA ALA A 34 0.04 -12.96 0.35
C ALA A 34 1.27 -13.85 0.17
N ARG A 35 1.11 -14.99 -0.51
CA ARG A 35 2.17 -15.96 -0.75
C ARG A 35 3.15 -15.50 -1.83
N TRP A 36 2.67 -15.01 -2.95
CA TRP A 36 3.45 -14.74 -4.15
C TRP A 36 3.70 -13.28 -4.45
N GLY A 37 3.03 -12.35 -3.75
CA GLY A 37 3.28 -10.92 -3.88
C GLY A 37 4.72 -10.58 -3.55
N CYS A 38 5.44 -9.95 -4.48
CA CYS A 38 6.87 -9.70 -4.37
C CYS A 38 7.23 -8.22 -4.14
N SER A 39 6.25 -7.32 -4.20
CA SER A 39 6.45 -5.88 -3.95
C SER A 39 5.65 -5.41 -2.74
N SER A 40 6.06 -4.29 -2.15
CA SER A 40 5.35 -3.63 -1.03
C SER A 40 3.92 -3.22 -1.39
N VAL A 41 3.61 -3.09 -2.67
CA VAL A 41 2.29 -2.70 -3.17
C VAL A 41 1.42 -3.92 -3.53
N SER A 42 2.02 -5.12 -3.63
CA SER A 42 1.28 -6.35 -3.95
C SER A 42 0.11 -6.66 -3.00
N PRO A 43 0.20 -6.45 -1.67
CA PRO A 43 -0.92 -6.73 -0.76
C PRO A 43 -2.21 -5.99 -1.12
N PHE A 44 -2.11 -4.84 -1.77
CA PHE A 44 -3.27 -4.02 -2.14
C PHE A 44 -4.09 -4.59 -3.30
N HIS A 45 -3.65 -5.66 -3.98
CA HIS A 45 -4.51 -6.40 -4.90
C HIS A 45 -5.69 -7.10 -4.20
N ALA A 46 -5.56 -7.39 -2.92
CA ALA A 46 -6.60 -8.01 -2.10
C ALA A 46 -7.46 -6.99 -1.34
N GLU A 47 -7.39 -5.68 -1.68
CA GLU A 47 -8.24 -4.66 -1.04
C GLU A 47 -9.73 -4.93 -1.28
N PRO A 48 -10.56 -4.79 -0.23
CA PRO A 48 -12.01 -4.83 -0.37
C PRO A 48 -12.50 -3.82 -1.40
N GLY A 49 -13.45 -4.24 -2.24
CA GLY A 49 -14.02 -3.39 -3.29
C GLY A 49 -13.33 -3.52 -4.65
N LEU A 50 -12.19 -4.20 -4.74
CA LEU A 50 -11.57 -4.51 -6.02
C LEU A 50 -12.21 -5.75 -6.68
N THR A 51 -12.24 -5.78 -8.01
CA THR A 51 -12.49 -6.99 -8.79
C THR A 51 -11.19 -7.77 -8.82
N MET A 52 -11.18 -8.99 -8.29
CA MET A 52 -10.03 -9.89 -8.38
C MET A 52 -10.12 -10.77 -9.63
N VAL A 53 -8.99 -10.99 -10.29
CA VAL A 53 -8.88 -11.82 -11.50
C VAL A 53 -7.87 -12.92 -11.24
N ASP A 54 -8.33 -14.15 -11.39
CA ASP A 54 -7.49 -15.34 -11.43
C ASP A 54 -7.09 -15.63 -12.89
N LEU A 55 -5.80 -15.62 -13.14
CA LEU A 55 -5.20 -15.90 -14.44
C LEU A 55 -4.85 -17.39 -14.55
N CYS A 56 -5.85 -18.26 -14.38
CA CYS A 56 -5.75 -19.72 -14.47
C CYS A 56 -4.69 -20.29 -13.51
N GLY A 57 -4.61 -19.78 -12.28
CA GLY A 57 -3.65 -20.21 -11.27
C GLY A 57 -2.20 -19.76 -11.52
N ARG A 58 -1.89 -19.04 -12.62
CA ARG A 58 -0.56 -18.51 -12.92
C ARG A 58 -0.30 -17.19 -12.26
N GLY A 59 -1.36 -16.43 -12.04
CA GLY A 59 -1.27 -15.11 -11.41
C GLY A 59 -2.62 -14.60 -10.94
N VAL A 60 -2.57 -13.59 -10.09
CA VAL A 60 -3.74 -12.91 -9.54
C VAL A 60 -3.51 -11.40 -9.58
N VAL A 61 -4.56 -10.67 -9.90
CA VAL A 61 -4.62 -9.21 -9.76
C VAL A 61 -5.94 -8.78 -9.15
N GLY A 62 -5.93 -7.64 -8.45
CA GLY A 62 -7.12 -6.88 -8.13
C GLY A 62 -7.14 -5.58 -8.93
N TYR A 63 -8.29 -5.10 -9.36
CA TYR A 63 -8.40 -3.79 -9.99
C TYR A 63 -9.65 -3.03 -9.57
N ALA A 64 -9.55 -1.71 -9.52
CA ALA A 64 -10.68 -0.83 -9.41
C ALA A 64 -11.25 -0.52 -10.82
N ALA A 65 -12.55 -0.73 -10.99
CA ALA A 65 -13.24 -0.45 -12.26
C ALA A 65 -13.65 1.03 -12.33
N ILE A 66 -12.89 1.85 -13.07
CA ILE A 66 -13.15 3.28 -13.23
C ILE A 66 -13.55 3.56 -14.69
N ARG A 67 -14.85 3.61 -14.98
CA ARG A 67 -15.38 3.73 -16.34
C ARG A 67 -14.80 2.62 -17.25
N LYS A 68 -14.01 3.00 -18.28
CA LYS A 68 -13.33 2.06 -19.19
C LYS A 68 -11.93 1.66 -18.72
N TRP A 69 -11.55 2.02 -17.49
CA TRP A 69 -10.23 1.72 -16.94
C TRP A 69 -10.30 0.58 -15.91
N ALA A 70 -9.33 -0.31 -15.97
CA ALA A 70 -8.95 -1.19 -14.89
C ALA A 70 -7.72 -0.57 -14.22
N VAL A 71 -7.89 -0.03 -13.01
CA VAL A 71 -6.80 0.57 -12.23
C VAL A 71 -6.24 -0.49 -11.30
N LEU A 72 -5.00 -0.92 -11.56
CA LEU A 72 -4.31 -1.97 -10.82
C LEU A 72 -3.30 -1.36 -9.84
N PRO A 73 -3.22 -1.86 -8.60
CA PRO A 73 -2.31 -1.35 -7.57
C PRO A 73 -0.84 -1.49 -7.93
N ALA A 74 -0.44 -2.64 -8.48
CA ALA A 74 0.95 -3.06 -8.65
C ALA A 74 1.14 -3.97 -9.86
N ASP A 75 2.31 -4.61 -9.94
CA ASP A 75 2.60 -5.71 -10.85
C ASP A 75 1.61 -6.86 -10.68
N VAL A 76 1.41 -7.65 -11.74
CA VAL A 76 0.68 -8.92 -11.65
C VAL A 76 1.38 -9.80 -10.61
N VAL A 77 0.64 -10.28 -9.62
CA VAL A 77 1.16 -11.27 -8.66
C VAL A 77 1.18 -12.63 -9.34
N THR A 78 2.37 -13.23 -9.47
CA THR A 78 2.55 -14.48 -10.22
C THR A 78 3.40 -15.47 -9.45
N ILE A 79 3.23 -16.75 -9.77
CA ILE A 79 4.24 -17.75 -9.42
C ILE A 79 5.54 -17.44 -10.20
N PRO A 80 6.72 -17.77 -9.63
CA PRO A 80 7.99 -17.50 -10.30
C PRO A 80 8.04 -18.04 -11.74
N GLY A 81 8.55 -17.23 -12.67
CA GLY A 81 8.70 -17.59 -14.08
C GLY A 81 7.45 -17.40 -14.95
N GLN A 82 6.30 -17.02 -14.41
CA GLN A 82 5.05 -16.86 -15.15
C GLN A 82 4.67 -15.41 -15.48
N GLN A 83 5.55 -14.43 -15.18
CA GLN A 83 5.22 -12.99 -15.27
C GLN A 83 4.77 -12.55 -16.66
N GLU A 84 5.50 -12.94 -17.72
CA GLU A 84 5.19 -12.51 -19.09
C GLU A 84 3.89 -13.13 -19.60
N GLU A 85 3.69 -14.43 -19.34
CA GLU A 85 2.48 -15.14 -19.74
C GLU A 85 1.25 -14.59 -19.00
N ALA A 86 1.34 -14.42 -17.67
CA ALA A 86 0.27 -13.87 -16.85
C ALA A 86 -0.08 -12.43 -17.26
N LEU A 87 0.92 -11.59 -17.56
CA LEU A 87 0.68 -10.23 -18.06
C LEU A 87 -0.05 -10.28 -19.43
N ALA A 88 0.38 -11.12 -20.34
CA ALA A 88 -0.26 -11.27 -21.66
C ALA A 88 -1.73 -11.72 -21.51
N MET A 89 -2.00 -12.72 -20.66
CA MET A 89 -3.35 -13.18 -20.35
C MET A 89 -4.23 -12.07 -19.77
N LEU A 90 -3.69 -11.29 -18.83
CA LEU A 90 -4.39 -10.15 -18.23
C LEU A 90 -4.74 -9.09 -19.27
N LEU A 91 -3.76 -8.68 -20.10
CA LEU A 91 -3.98 -7.65 -21.12
C LEU A 91 -5.02 -8.08 -22.15
N ASP A 92 -5.00 -9.36 -22.52
CA ASP A 92 -5.99 -9.93 -23.44
C ASP A 92 -7.38 -9.97 -22.81
N HIS A 93 -7.50 -10.48 -21.60
CA HIS A 93 -8.76 -10.50 -20.85
C HIS A 93 -9.35 -9.10 -20.70
N LEU A 94 -8.56 -8.10 -20.26
CA LEU A 94 -9.04 -6.72 -20.09
C LEU A 94 -9.50 -6.11 -21.43
N ARG A 95 -8.86 -6.46 -22.55
CA ARG A 95 -9.30 -6.05 -23.90
C ARG A 95 -10.65 -6.67 -24.25
N GLN A 96 -10.85 -7.97 -23.97
CA GLN A 96 -12.11 -8.68 -24.23
C GLN A 96 -13.27 -8.08 -23.44
N VAL A 97 -13.05 -7.71 -22.18
CA VAL A 97 -14.09 -7.03 -21.34
C VAL A 97 -14.15 -5.51 -21.54
N GLY A 98 -13.48 -4.99 -22.57
CA GLY A 98 -13.52 -3.57 -22.95
C GLY A 98 -12.88 -2.60 -21.99
N ARG A 99 -11.91 -3.06 -21.18
CA ARG A 99 -11.18 -2.24 -20.21
C ARG A 99 -9.75 -1.92 -20.64
N ARG A 100 -9.29 -0.73 -20.28
CA ARG A 100 -7.92 -0.28 -20.49
C ARG A 100 -7.13 -0.43 -19.18
N PRO A 101 -6.01 -1.14 -19.17
CA PRO A 101 -5.19 -1.28 -17.96
C PRO A 101 -4.47 0.03 -17.63
N VAL A 102 -4.35 0.34 -16.34
CA VAL A 102 -3.35 1.25 -15.80
C VAL A 102 -2.81 0.67 -14.50
N PHE A 103 -1.50 0.43 -14.43
CA PHE A 103 -0.83 -0.06 -13.24
C PHE A 103 -0.21 1.14 -12.51
N THR A 104 -0.46 1.25 -11.21
CA THR A 104 -0.09 2.46 -10.46
C THR A 104 1.30 2.42 -9.86
N ALA A 105 1.87 1.23 -9.59
CA ALA A 105 3.14 1.11 -8.91
C ALA A 105 3.85 -0.21 -9.26
N VAL A 106 4.34 -0.33 -10.50
CA VAL A 106 5.13 -1.51 -10.90
C VAL A 106 6.60 -1.33 -10.55
N THR A 107 7.27 -2.44 -10.25
CA THR A 107 8.67 -2.46 -9.82
C THR A 107 9.66 -2.56 -10.99
N SER A 108 9.20 -3.04 -12.16
CA SER A 108 10.01 -3.18 -13.37
C SER A 108 9.25 -2.69 -14.60
N GLN A 109 9.93 -1.90 -15.45
CA GLN A 109 9.35 -1.38 -16.71
C GLN A 109 9.36 -2.42 -17.83
N GLN A 110 10.41 -3.24 -17.89
CA GLN A 110 10.73 -4.08 -19.05
C GLN A 110 9.59 -4.99 -19.53
N PRO A 111 8.84 -5.74 -18.68
CA PRO A 111 7.75 -6.59 -19.15
C PRO A 111 6.66 -5.79 -19.85
N TYR A 112 6.36 -4.60 -19.34
CA TYR A 112 5.30 -3.73 -19.86
C TYR A 112 5.72 -3.02 -21.14
N GLU A 113 6.97 -2.58 -21.25
CA GLU A 113 7.51 -1.98 -22.47
C GLU A 113 7.56 -2.99 -23.61
N ARG A 114 7.95 -4.25 -23.33
CA ARG A 114 7.87 -5.35 -24.30
C ARG A 114 6.42 -5.63 -24.75
N ALA A 115 5.44 -5.43 -23.88
CA ALA A 115 4.02 -5.51 -24.19
C ALA A 115 3.46 -4.24 -24.90
N GLY A 116 4.33 -3.27 -25.27
CA GLY A 116 3.94 -2.05 -25.99
C GLY A 116 3.32 -0.96 -25.11
N CYS A 117 3.41 -1.07 -23.78
CA CYS A 117 2.89 -0.07 -22.86
C CYS A 117 3.88 1.09 -22.67
N TYR A 118 3.36 2.24 -22.27
CA TYR A 118 4.13 3.41 -21.85
C TYR A 118 4.34 3.39 -20.34
N THR A 119 5.58 3.59 -19.91
CA THR A 119 5.98 3.64 -18.50
C THR A 119 6.43 5.04 -18.09
N HIS A 120 6.14 5.43 -16.85
CA HIS A 120 6.56 6.71 -16.28
C HIS A 120 6.84 6.55 -14.78
N ARG A 121 8.04 6.99 -14.32
CA ARG A 121 8.36 6.94 -12.89
C ARG A 121 7.46 7.87 -12.11
N ILE A 122 6.76 7.36 -11.10
CA ILE A 122 5.75 8.10 -10.35
C ILE A 122 6.02 8.20 -8.84
N ALA A 123 6.77 7.24 -8.30
CA ALA A 123 7.06 7.18 -6.86
C ALA A 123 8.40 6.51 -6.60
N ASP A 124 8.86 6.62 -5.35
CA ASP A 124 9.96 5.83 -4.81
C ASP A 124 9.51 5.09 -3.55
N ASP A 125 9.96 3.85 -3.39
CA ASP A 125 9.67 3.01 -2.24
C ASP A 125 10.88 2.96 -1.30
N PRO A 126 10.78 3.43 -0.05
CA PRO A 126 11.85 3.40 0.94
C PRO A 126 11.95 2.03 1.61
N MET A 127 12.90 1.22 1.18
CA MET A 127 13.14 -0.14 1.63
C MET A 127 14.22 -0.22 2.70
N ILE A 128 13.97 -1.01 3.73
CA ILE A 128 14.90 -1.27 4.82
C ILE A 128 15.09 -2.79 4.97
N ASP A 129 16.33 -3.21 5.14
CA ASP A 129 16.66 -4.53 5.66
C ASP A 129 16.66 -4.45 7.19
N PRO A 130 15.65 -5.04 7.88
CA PRO A 130 15.55 -4.91 9.32
C PRO A 130 16.67 -5.67 10.07
N ALA A 131 17.28 -6.69 9.47
CA ALA A 131 18.42 -7.40 10.09
C ALA A 131 19.66 -6.50 10.21
N ASN A 132 19.81 -5.53 9.29
CA ASN A 132 20.88 -4.54 9.29
C ASN A 132 20.48 -3.20 9.92
N PHE A 133 19.24 -3.09 10.43
CA PHE A 133 18.78 -1.87 11.09
C PHE A 133 19.35 -1.77 12.49
N SER A 134 20.07 -0.67 12.77
CA SER A 134 20.55 -0.31 14.11
C SER A 134 20.36 1.18 14.35
N LEU A 135 20.12 1.54 15.59
CA LEU A 135 20.10 2.94 16.01
C LEU A 135 21.52 3.54 16.23
N ASP A 136 22.56 2.75 16.01
CA ASP A 136 23.95 3.19 16.18
C ASP A 136 24.44 4.07 15.04
N GLY A 137 25.57 4.70 15.25
CA GLY A 137 26.22 5.54 14.27
C GLY A 137 25.62 6.94 14.10
N ARG A 138 26.32 7.76 13.32
CA ARG A 138 25.99 9.18 13.12
C ARG A 138 24.70 9.37 12.30
N ARG A 139 24.49 8.52 11.30
CA ARG A 139 23.31 8.60 10.40
C ARG A 139 22.01 8.44 11.16
N MET A 140 21.99 7.60 12.20
CA MET A 140 20.81 7.29 13.00
C MET A 140 20.66 8.16 14.26
N SER A 141 21.54 9.17 14.46
CA SER A 141 21.55 9.99 15.66
C SER A 141 20.21 10.69 15.94
N SER A 142 19.53 11.18 14.90
CA SER A 142 18.21 11.82 15.01
C SER A 142 17.14 10.84 15.49
N VAL A 143 17.05 9.66 14.89
CA VAL A 143 16.06 8.62 15.28
C VAL A 143 16.36 8.13 16.69
N ARG A 144 17.62 7.84 17.00
CA ARG A 144 18.06 7.43 18.35
C ARG A 144 17.67 8.47 19.41
N HIS A 145 17.90 9.76 19.13
CA HIS A 145 17.50 10.83 20.04
C HIS A 145 15.98 10.88 20.23
N SER A 146 15.21 10.78 19.14
CA SER A 146 13.74 10.73 19.17
C SER A 146 13.24 9.55 20.01
N VAL A 147 13.76 8.34 19.77
CA VAL A 147 13.38 7.11 20.51
C VAL A 147 13.70 7.26 22.00
N ALA A 148 14.90 7.75 22.34
CA ALA A 148 15.28 7.98 23.73
C ALA A 148 14.39 9.05 24.38
N SER A 149 14.03 10.13 23.68
CA SER A 149 13.11 11.14 24.16
C SER A 149 11.70 10.59 24.41
N ALA A 150 11.17 9.81 23.47
CA ALA A 150 9.88 9.14 23.60
C ALA A 150 9.83 8.25 24.85
N ARG A 151 10.86 7.43 25.05
CA ARG A 151 10.94 6.55 26.23
C ARG A 151 11.04 7.34 27.54
N ARG A 152 11.80 8.45 27.58
CA ARG A 152 11.88 9.31 28.75
C ARG A 152 10.57 10.00 29.07
N SER A 153 9.72 10.28 28.07
CA SER A 153 8.36 10.81 28.29
C SER A 153 7.34 9.73 28.67
N GLY A 154 7.77 8.51 28.96
CA GLY A 154 6.91 7.41 29.42
C GLY A 154 6.21 6.65 28.28
N LEU A 155 6.54 6.94 27.01
CA LEU A 155 5.99 6.19 25.89
C LEU A 155 6.59 4.78 25.82
N ARG A 156 5.73 3.80 25.58
CA ARG A 156 6.09 2.42 25.29
C ARG A 156 5.25 1.87 24.14
N VAL A 157 5.79 0.90 23.41
CA VAL A 157 5.08 0.23 22.31
C VAL A 157 4.52 -1.10 22.79
N VAL A 158 3.28 -1.38 22.42
CA VAL A 158 2.62 -2.66 22.68
C VAL A 158 2.08 -3.25 21.38
N PRO A 159 2.05 -4.59 21.25
CA PRO A 159 1.38 -5.24 20.15
C PRO A 159 -0.14 -5.02 20.28
N TRP A 160 -0.82 -5.10 19.15
CA TRP A 160 -2.28 -5.06 19.13
C TRP A 160 -2.91 -6.20 19.91
N THR A 161 -4.00 -5.87 20.58
CA THR A 161 -4.95 -6.85 21.13
C THR A 161 -6.37 -6.36 20.85
N GLN A 162 -7.34 -7.25 20.85
CA GLN A 162 -8.73 -6.88 20.61
C GLN A 162 -9.25 -5.81 21.59
N ALA A 163 -8.75 -5.81 22.83
CA ALA A 163 -9.09 -4.80 23.84
C ALA A 163 -8.69 -3.37 23.44
N LEU A 164 -7.72 -3.21 22.53
CA LEU A 164 -7.23 -1.91 22.04
C LEU A 164 -8.04 -1.35 20.87
N ASN A 165 -8.94 -2.13 20.25
CA ASN A 165 -9.64 -1.71 19.04
C ASN A 165 -10.36 -0.38 19.18
N ALA A 166 -11.15 -0.18 20.23
CA ALA A 166 -11.90 1.05 20.42
C ALA A 166 -10.99 2.26 20.57
N ALA A 167 -9.88 2.12 21.30
CA ALA A 167 -8.92 3.19 21.48
C ALA A 167 -8.14 3.52 20.17
N ILE A 168 -7.75 2.51 19.40
CA ILE A 168 -7.10 2.67 18.08
C ILE A 168 -8.06 3.36 17.10
N THR A 169 -9.34 2.96 17.09
CA THR A 169 -10.38 3.62 16.28
C THR A 169 -10.52 5.09 16.69
N GLY A 170 -10.54 5.41 17.98
CA GLY A 170 -10.58 6.79 18.48
C GLY A 170 -9.40 7.65 17.99
N VAL A 171 -8.17 7.12 18.08
CA VAL A 171 -6.98 7.80 17.54
C VAL A 171 -7.10 8.02 16.03
N SER A 172 -7.62 7.02 15.31
CA SER A 172 -7.82 7.12 13.87
C SER A 172 -8.83 8.21 13.49
N GLU A 173 -9.97 8.25 14.17
CA GLU A 173 -11.01 9.25 13.94
C GLU A 173 -10.53 10.67 14.28
N GLU A 174 -9.80 10.84 15.38
CA GLU A 174 -9.19 12.11 15.75
C GLU A 174 -8.22 12.59 14.67
N TRP A 175 -7.36 11.70 14.21
CA TRP A 175 -6.41 12.02 13.12
C TRP A 175 -7.15 12.39 11.84
N LEU A 176 -8.20 11.66 11.44
CA LEU A 176 -8.99 11.93 10.23
C LEU A 176 -9.68 13.29 10.30
N ARG A 177 -10.17 13.72 11.48
CA ARG A 177 -10.74 15.07 11.67
C ARG A 177 -9.73 16.18 11.36
N THR A 178 -8.43 15.93 11.50
CA THR A 178 -7.38 16.89 11.12
C THR A 178 -7.13 16.93 9.61
N LYS A 179 -7.65 15.95 8.83
CA LYS A 179 -7.40 15.84 7.39
C LYS A 179 -8.56 16.42 6.58
N ARG A 180 -8.24 17.35 5.70
CA ARG A 180 -9.24 18.09 4.91
C ARG A 180 -9.85 17.28 3.75
N GLY A 181 -9.19 16.20 3.30
CA GLY A 181 -9.59 15.37 2.17
C GLY A 181 -10.36 14.10 2.51
N GLY A 182 -10.60 13.81 3.80
CA GLY A 182 -11.12 12.51 4.22
C GLY A 182 -10.08 11.40 4.10
N GLU A 183 -10.53 10.16 4.29
CA GLU A 183 -9.69 8.98 4.12
C GLU A 183 -9.54 8.64 2.65
N MET A 184 -8.30 8.57 2.17
CA MET A 184 -8.00 8.11 0.82
C MET A 184 -8.02 6.57 0.82
N GLY A 185 -8.42 5.99 -0.29
CA GLY A 185 -8.50 4.53 -0.45
C GLY A 185 -7.50 3.98 -1.47
N PHE A 186 -7.87 2.86 -2.07
CA PHE A 186 -7.15 2.11 -3.10
C PHE A 186 -5.88 1.43 -2.58
N THR A 187 -4.70 2.06 -2.64
CA THR A 187 -3.45 1.53 -2.07
C THR A 187 -3.06 2.22 -0.75
N LEU A 188 -3.99 2.89 -0.12
CA LEU A 188 -3.85 3.48 1.20
C LEU A 188 -4.79 2.77 2.16
N GLY A 189 -4.23 2.19 3.21
CA GLY A 189 -4.95 1.37 4.15
C GLY A 189 -6.09 2.09 4.87
N ARG A 190 -7.16 1.35 5.10
CA ARG A 190 -8.33 1.77 5.86
C ARG A 190 -8.46 0.91 7.10
N LEU A 191 -8.76 1.55 8.22
CA LEU A 191 -8.87 0.83 9.49
C LEU A 191 -10.11 -0.07 9.57
N ASP A 192 -11.17 0.26 8.83
CA ASP A 192 -12.39 -0.56 8.71
C ASP A 192 -12.15 -1.91 8.00
N HIS A 193 -11.03 -2.05 7.31
CA HIS A 193 -10.59 -3.29 6.66
C HIS A 193 -9.48 -4.00 7.46
N PHE A 194 -9.28 -3.64 8.73
CA PHE A 194 -8.24 -4.23 9.55
C PHE A 194 -8.57 -5.69 9.90
N ASP A 195 -7.73 -6.61 9.43
CA ASP A 195 -7.74 -8.03 9.81
C ASP A 195 -6.45 -8.36 10.57
N PRO A 196 -6.53 -8.66 11.88
CA PRO A 196 -5.35 -8.95 12.69
C PRO A 196 -4.60 -10.21 12.28
N ALA A 197 -5.21 -11.09 11.48
CA ALA A 197 -4.53 -12.28 10.95
C ALA A 197 -3.53 -11.94 9.82
N THR A 198 -3.76 -10.84 9.10
CA THR A 198 -2.96 -10.43 7.94
C THR A 198 -2.23 -9.11 8.13
N VAL A 199 -2.61 -8.33 9.15
CA VAL A 199 -2.08 -7.00 9.43
C VAL A 199 -1.49 -6.96 10.84
N ASP A 200 -0.18 -6.72 10.94
CA ASP A 200 0.48 -6.45 12.23
C ASP A 200 0.18 -5.00 12.65
N CYS A 201 -0.28 -4.81 13.88
CA CYS A 201 -0.56 -3.48 14.41
C CYS A 201 0.19 -3.27 15.73
N ARG A 202 0.80 -2.08 15.86
CA ARG A 202 1.53 -1.66 17.04
C ARG A 202 1.03 -0.32 17.52
N ALA A 203 0.79 -0.22 18.83
CA ALA A 203 0.29 0.98 19.47
C ALA A 203 1.33 1.57 20.43
N ALA A 204 1.46 2.89 20.43
CA ALA A 204 2.20 3.64 21.45
C ALA A 204 1.24 4.07 22.55
N ILE A 205 1.58 3.73 23.79
CA ILE A 205 0.85 4.12 24.99
C ILE A 205 1.68 5.06 25.85
N ASP A 206 1.01 6.03 26.44
CA ASP A 206 1.62 6.98 27.37
C ASP A 206 1.79 6.44 28.79
N GLY A 207 2.33 7.24 29.71
CA GLY A 207 2.50 6.87 31.11
C GLY A 207 1.20 6.60 31.88
N ASN A 208 0.05 7.04 31.36
CA ASN A 208 -1.28 6.82 31.91
C ASN A 208 -1.99 5.60 31.30
N GLY A 209 -1.37 4.95 30.30
CA GLY A 209 -1.94 3.81 29.60
C GLY A 209 -2.84 4.18 28.42
N HIS A 210 -2.92 5.45 28.02
CA HIS A 210 -3.71 5.87 26.84
C HIS A 210 -2.94 5.62 25.56
N ILE A 211 -3.64 5.15 24.51
CA ILE A 211 -3.09 5.04 23.17
C ILE A 211 -2.97 6.44 22.56
N VAL A 212 -1.74 6.82 22.19
CA VAL A 212 -1.44 8.13 21.58
C VAL A 212 -1.04 8.02 20.11
N GLY A 213 -0.87 6.82 19.59
CA GLY A 213 -0.58 6.58 18.17
C GLY A 213 -0.45 5.11 17.86
N PHE A 214 -0.53 4.78 16.56
CA PHE A 214 -0.38 3.40 16.10
C PHE A 214 0.17 3.34 14.67
N THR A 215 0.70 2.16 14.31
CA THR A 215 1.09 1.80 12.96
C THR A 215 0.52 0.44 12.60
N THR A 216 0.12 0.27 11.32
CA THR A 216 -0.24 -1.04 10.77
C THR A 216 0.72 -1.43 9.67
N TRP A 217 0.97 -2.73 9.54
CA TRP A 217 1.93 -3.30 8.62
C TRP A 217 1.31 -4.49 7.92
N ARG A 218 1.29 -4.46 6.58
CA ARG A 218 0.81 -5.59 5.78
C ARG A 218 1.95 -6.54 5.46
N SER A 219 1.64 -7.82 5.47
CA SER A 219 2.57 -8.90 5.12
C SER A 219 2.57 -9.17 3.62
N TYR A 220 3.74 -9.48 3.06
CA TYR A 220 3.90 -9.99 1.69
C TYR A 220 5.12 -10.93 1.62
N GLN A 221 5.40 -11.51 0.44
CA GLN A 221 6.47 -12.51 0.28
C GLN A 221 6.34 -13.67 1.28
N ASN A 222 5.14 -14.24 1.38
CA ASN A 222 4.87 -15.33 2.32
C ASN A 222 5.28 -15.01 3.77
N GLY A 223 5.06 -13.80 4.22
CA GLY A 223 5.40 -13.36 5.58
C GLY A 223 6.83 -12.86 5.77
N HIS A 224 7.70 -12.94 4.77
CA HIS A 224 9.10 -12.50 4.88
C HIS A 224 9.30 -11.00 4.68
N ALA A 225 8.25 -10.27 4.31
CA ALA A 225 8.33 -8.83 4.12
C ALA A 225 7.13 -8.11 4.75
N ARG A 226 7.32 -6.81 5.05
CA ARG A 226 6.29 -5.92 5.62
C ARG A 226 6.26 -4.60 4.87
N VAL A 227 5.08 -4.01 4.77
CA VAL A 227 4.90 -2.62 4.32
C VAL A 227 4.11 -1.84 5.34
N LEU A 228 4.60 -0.66 5.68
CA LEU A 228 3.87 0.31 6.50
C LEU A 228 2.63 0.78 5.73
N ASP A 229 1.46 0.51 6.29
CA ASP A 229 0.18 0.82 5.68
C ASP A 229 -0.45 2.07 6.32
N ILE A 230 -0.76 2.02 7.61
CA ILE A 230 -1.32 3.15 8.35
C ILE A 230 -0.33 3.62 9.41
N MET A 231 -0.19 4.94 9.55
CA MET A 231 0.49 5.59 10.68
C MET A 231 -0.35 6.79 11.14
N ARG A 232 -0.89 6.71 12.34
CA ARG A 232 -1.75 7.78 12.91
C ARG A 232 -1.40 8.03 14.37
N ARG A 233 -1.54 9.30 14.79
CA ARG A 233 -1.36 9.69 16.18
C ARG A 233 -2.38 10.76 16.56
N THR A 234 -2.69 10.88 17.85
CA THR A 234 -3.48 11.98 18.39
C THR A 234 -2.79 13.32 18.16
N VAL A 235 -3.55 14.40 18.21
CA VAL A 235 -3.01 15.78 18.05
C VAL A 235 -1.97 16.09 19.13
N ASP A 236 -2.25 15.68 20.34
CA ASP A 236 -1.40 15.94 21.52
C ASP A 236 -0.30 14.89 21.73
N ALA A 237 -0.20 13.88 20.86
CA ALA A 237 0.85 12.88 20.97
C ALA A 237 2.23 13.53 20.91
N PRO A 238 3.18 13.12 21.77
CA PRO A 238 4.56 13.59 21.69
C PRO A 238 5.15 13.43 20.30
N ASN A 239 5.88 14.42 19.82
CA ASN A 239 6.46 14.42 18.47
C ASN A 239 7.22 13.13 18.09
N PRO A 240 8.01 12.49 18.99
CA PRO A 240 8.78 11.30 18.65
C PRO A 240 7.97 9.98 18.64
N THR A 241 6.64 10.03 18.83
CA THR A 241 5.78 8.83 18.88
C THR A 241 5.92 7.95 17.64
N MET A 242 5.90 8.54 16.43
CA MET A 242 6.03 7.76 15.19
C MET A 242 7.44 7.20 15.01
N ASP A 243 8.49 7.93 15.40
CA ASP A 243 9.86 7.44 15.34
C ASP A 243 10.05 6.22 16.27
N LEU A 244 9.45 6.25 17.47
CA LEU A 244 9.45 5.12 18.39
C LEU A 244 8.72 3.91 17.80
N LEU A 245 7.50 4.09 17.26
CA LEU A 245 6.71 3.02 16.66
C LEU A 245 7.43 2.33 15.50
N ILE A 246 8.02 3.10 14.58
CA ILE A 246 8.74 2.57 13.44
C ILE A 246 10.01 1.84 13.90
N ALA A 247 10.81 2.43 14.80
CA ALA A 247 12.04 1.81 15.28
C ALA A 247 11.77 0.50 16.06
N ASP A 248 10.73 0.47 16.89
CA ASP A 248 10.30 -0.74 17.60
C ASP A 248 9.81 -1.83 16.64
N SER A 249 9.00 -1.44 15.64
CA SER A 249 8.53 -2.36 14.60
C SER A 249 9.70 -2.99 13.83
N LEU A 250 10.67 -2.19 13.38
CA LEU A 250 11.84 -2.68 12.66
C LEU A 250 12.67 -3.67 13.51
N SER A 251 12.87 -3.37 14.79
CA SER A 251 13.58 -4.26 15.73
C SER A 251 12.84 -5.58 15.94
N THR A 252 11.51 -5.52 16.06
CA THR A 252 10.68 -6.73 16.22
C THR A 252 10.67 -7.57 14.95
N PHE A 253 10.57 -6.92 13.78
CA PHE A 253 10.60 -7.61 12.49
C PHE A 253 11.94 -8.30 12.24
N ALA A 254 13.07 -7.66 12.62
CA ALA A 254 14.37 -8.31 12.61
C ALA A 254 14.39 -9.59 13.46
N ALA A 255 13.89 -9.50 14.69
CA ALA A 255 13.83 -10.64 15.61
C ALA A 255 12.91 -11.78 15.12
N SER A 256 11.89 -11.47 14.32
CA SER A 256 10.97 -12.46 13.73
C SER A 256 11.39 -12.98 12.35
N GLY A 257 12.59 -12.63 11.87
CA GLY A 257 13.13 -13.13 10.59
C GLY A 257 12.55 -12.47 9.34
N VAL A 258 11.89 -11.31 9.47
CA VAL A 258 11.49 -10.49 8.34
C VAL A 258 12.75 -9.97 7.64
N ARG A 259 12.79 -10.09 6.30
CA ARG A 259 13.97 -9.77 5.49
C ARG A 259 13.89 -8.38 4.84
N GLN A 260 12.68 -7.85 4.68
CA GLN A 260 12.46 -6.60 3.97
C GLN A 260 11.29 -5.83 4.56
N VAL A 261 11.46 -4.53 4.75
CA VAL A 261 10.41 -3.62 5.22
C VAL A 261 10.36 -2.40 4.33
N SER A 262 9.18 -2.10 3.78
CA SER A 262 8.91 -0.82 3.14
C SER A 262 8.26 0.13 4.14
N LEU A 263 8.69 1.38 4.15
CA LEU A 263 8.00 2.43 4.91
C LEU A 263 6.82 3.06 4.12
N GLY A 264 6.37 2.39 3.05
CA GLY A 264 5.35 2.87 2.12
C GLY A 264 5.89 3.83 1.06
N SER A 265 5.38 3.76 -0.14
CA SER A 265 5.85 4.57 -1.26
C SER A 265 5.67 6.08 -1.05
N VAL A 266 6.53 6.87 -1.68
CA VAL A 266 6.48 8.33 -1.69
C VAL A 266 6.33 8.79 -3.14
N PRO A 267 5.22 9.42 -3.50
CA PRO A 267 5.05 9.97 -4.84
C PRO A 267 6.11 11.01 -5.18
N ILE A 268 6.51 11.07 -6.46
CA ILE A 268 7.39 12.14 -6.95
C ILE A 268 6.53 13.38 -7.14
N SER A 269 6.92 14.50 -6.50
CA SER A 269 6.23 15.77 -6.67
C SER A 269 6.46 16.33 -8.07
N HIS A 270 5.39 16.68 -8.77
CA HIS A 270 5.43 17.37 -10.04
C HIS A 270 5.02 18.85 -9.88
N GLY A 271 5.73 19.57 -9.01
CA GLY A 271 5.57 21.00 -8.83
C GLY A 271 4.72 21.45 -7.62
N PRO A 272 4.55 22.78 -7.43
CA PRO A 272 3.97 23.34 -6.20
C PRO A 272 2.51 22.95 -5.92
N LEU A 273 1.74 22.68 -6.98
CA LEU A 273 0.34 22.23 -6.86
C LEU A 273 0.25 20.78 -6.32
N GLY A 274 1.14 19.89 -6.78
CA GLY A 274 1.19 18.51 -6.27
C GLY A 274 1.54 18.49 -4.78
N GLU A 275 2.49 19.31 -4.36
CA GLU A 275 2.95 19.41 -2.97
C GLU A 275 1.86 19.96 -2.02
N ARG A 276 0.95 20.81 -2.50
CA ARG A 276 -0.22 21.27 -1.72
C ARG A 276 -1.26 20.17 -1.49
N VAL A 277 -1.40 19.25 -2.43
CA VAL A 277 -2.35 18.12 -2.33
C VAL A 277 -1.77 17.03 -1.43
N TYR A 278 -0.49 16.74 -1.61
CA TYR A 278 0.21 15.70 -0.84
C TYR A 278 1.65 16.15 -0.52
N PRO A 279 2.02 16.31 0.75
CA PRO A 279 3.32 16.88 1.17
C PRO A 279 4.46 15.85 0.99
N THR A 280 4.84 15.58 -0.26
CA THR A 280 5.80 14.54 -0.65
C THR A 280 7.22 14.82 -0.15
N VAL A 281 7.64 16.10 -0.17
CA VAL A 281 8.98 16.51 0.28
C VAL A 281 9.16 16.25 1.77
N SER A 282 8.18 16.65 2.59
CA SER A 282 8.24 16.42 4.03
C SER A 282 8.15 14.94 4.39
N LEU A 283 7.33 14.17 3.68
CA LEU A 283 7.22 12.72 3.85
C LEU A 283 8.52 12.01 3.47
N ARG A 284 9.15 12.40 2.34
CA ARG A 284 10.44 11.88 1.93
C ARG A 284 11.52 12.15 2.97
N ARG A 285 11.63 13.40 3.44
CA ARG A 285 12.57 13.79 4.50
C ARG A 285 12.34 13.02 5.80
N TYR A 286 11.07 12.76 6.14
CA TYR A 286 10.74 11.97 7.33
C TYR A 286 11.26 10.54 7.21
N LYS A 287 10.98 9.86 6.09
CA LYS A 287 11.39 8.46 5.86
C LYS A 287 12.91 8.34 5.69
N GLU A 288 13.57 9.34 5.12
CA GLU A 288 15.04 9.40 4.97
C GLU A 288 15.79 9.28 6.31
N LYS A 289 15.16 9.68 7.43
CA LYS A 289 15.73 9.54 8.79
C LYS A 289 16.10 8.10 9.14
N PHE A 290 15.37 7.13 8.57
CA PHE A 290 15.57 5.68 8.79
C PHE A 290 16.59 5.07 7.84
N ALA A 291 17.25 5.88 7.03
CA ALA A 291 18.29 5.47 6.10
C ALA A 291 17.90 4.38 5.09
N PRO A 292 16.72 4.45 4.46
CA PRO A 292 16.27 3.45 3.53
C PRO A 292 17.09 3.44 2.23
N THR A 293 16.99 2.34 1.48
CA THR A 293 17.32 2.28 0.06
C THR A 293 16.07 2.60 -0.75
N TRP A 294 16.15 3.55 -1.66
CA TRP A 294 15.02 3.97 -2.48
C TRP A 294 14.90 3.14 -3.75
N GLN A 295 13.77 2.50 -3.96
CA GLN A 295 13.45 1.74 -5.18
C GLN A 295 12.43 2.48 -6.02
N PRO A 296 12.66 2.69 -7.33
CA PRO A 296 11.71 3.38 -8.20
C PRO A 296 10.45 2.57 -8.42
N LEU A 297 9.31 3.26 -8.47
CA LEU A 297 8.02 2.69 -8.86
C LEU A 297 7.49 3.43 -10.09
N TRP A 298 6.87 2.67 -11.00
CA TRP A 298 6.45 3.17 -12.29
C TRP A 298 4.95 3.06 -12.46
N LEU A 299 4.35 4.06 -13.08
CA LEU A 299 3.01 3.98 -13.63
C LEU A 299 3.09 3.46 -15.05
N VAL A 300 2.20 2.52 -15.37
CA VAL A 300 2.08 1.95 -16.72
C VAL A 300 0.74 2.31 -17.32
N ALA A 301 0.76 2.85 -18.54
CA ALA A 301 -0.43 3.18 -19.31
C ALA A 301 -0.37 2.48 -20.68
N PRO A 302 -1.50 2.24 -21.37
CA PRO A 302 -1.49 1.57 -22.68
C PRO A 302 -0.68 2.32 -23.75
N SER A 303 -0.57 3.64 -23.63
CA SER A 303 0.26 4.46 -24.53
C SER A 303 0.51 5.84 -23.93
N ARG A 304 1.51 6.56 -24.47
CA ARG A 304 1.82 7.93 -24.07
C ARG A 304 0.65 8.89 -24.29
N VAL A 305 -0.12 8.71 -25.35
CA VAL A 305 -1.30 9.53 -25.65
C VAL A 305 -2.40 9.34 -24.60
N LEU A 306 -2.56 8.14 -24.10
CA LEU A 306 -3.59 7.82 -23.08
C LEU A 306 -3.13 8.13 -21.65
N PHE A 307 -1.86 8.46 -21.44
CA PHE A 307 -1.29 8.69 -20.11
C PHE A 307 -2.05 9.75 -19.27
N PRO A 308 -2.47 10.93 -19.81
CA PRO A 308 -3.25 11.91 -19.03
C PRO A 308 -4.60 11.36 -18.58
N ALA A 309 -5.25 10.54 -19.42
CA ALA A 309 -6.53 9.92 -19.08
C ALA A 309 -6.35 8.79 -18.04
N ALA A 310 -5.25 8.04 -18.13
CA ALA A 310 -4.86 7.05 -17.13
C ALA A 310 -4.63 7.71 -15.75
N LEU A 311 -3.90 8.83 -15.70
CA LEU A 311 -3.70 9.59 -14.45
C LEU A 311 -5.01 10.05 -13.81
N ARG A 312 -5.99 10.46 -14.61
CA ARG A 312 -7.33 10.83 -14.10
C ARG A 312 -8.06 9.61 -13.50
N ALA A 313 -7.94 8.44 -14.13
CA ALA A 313 -8.52 7.21 -13.61
C ALA A 313 -7.89 6.81 -12.28
N VAL A 314 -6.55 6.88 -12.19
CA VAL A 314 -5.80 6.65 -10.95
C VAL A 314 -6.24 7.63 -9.86
N ALA A 315 -6.28 8.90 -10.16
CA ALA A 315 -6.71 9.93 -9.22
C ALA A 315 -8.14 9.69 -8.68
N HIS A 316 -9.05 9.20 -9.54
CA HIS A 316 -10.40 8.84 -9.12
C HIS A 316 -10.45 7.56 -8.26
N ALA A 317 -9.56 6.59 -8.50
CA ALA A 317 -9.45 5.40 -7.66
C ALA A 317 -8.99 5.76 -6.24
N PHE A 318 -8.05 6.70 -6.08
CA PHE A 318 -7.60 7.18 -4.77
C PHE A 318 -8.60 8.11 -4.08
N CYS A 319 -9.31 8.94 -4.84
CA CYS A 319 -10.23 9.97 -4.33
C CYS A 319 -11.58 9.87 -5.06
N PRO A 320 -12.46 8.91 -4.72
CA PRO A 320 -13.75 8.73 -5.40
C PRO A 320 -14.63 9.99 -5.35
N ASP A 321 -14.56 10.76 -4.26
CA ASP A 321 -15.31 12.01 -4.05
C ASP A 321 -14.75 13.21 -4.86
N GLY A 322 -13.69 12.97 -5.63
CA GLY A 322 -13.04 13.94 -6.50
C GLY A 322 -11.93 14.73 -5.83
N ILE A 323 -10.83 14.94 -6.56
CA ILE A 323 -9.67 15.75 -6.12
C ILE A 323 -10.07 17.18 -5.73
N LEU A 324 -11.09 17.76 -6.42
CA LEU A 324 -11.60 19.10 -6.13
C LEU A 324 -12.27 19.21 -4.76
N SER A 325 -12.82 18.13 -4.22
CA SER A 325 -13.35 18.14 -2.84
C SER A 325 -12.22 18.21 -1.80
N ALA A 326 -11.09 17.58 -2.09
CA ALA A 326 -9.90 17.66 -1.25
C ALA A 326 -9.24 19.06 -1.29
N VAL A 327 -9.32 19.77 -2.44
CA VAL A 327 -8.72 21.10 -2.62
C VAL A 327 -9.65 22.23 -2.16
N ARG A 328 -10.97 22.11 -2.38
CA ARG A 328 -11.96 23.17 -2.06
C ARG A 328 -12.27 23.36 -0.57
N ARG A 329 -11.89 22.44 0.29
CA ARG A 329 -12.03 22.58 1.76
C ARG A 329 -10.88 23.36 2.40
N ASN A 330 -10.18 24.16 1.60
CA ASN A 330 -9.13 25.06 2.07
C ASN A 330 -9.66 26.51 1.99
N PRO A 331 -9.99 27.22 3.11
CA PRO A 331 -10.12 28.66 3.12
C PRO A 331 -8.75 29.33 3.00
#